data_d344b9af8b7a58ac324b439a7e832008
#
_entry.id   d344b9af8b7a58ac324b439a7e832008
#
_cell.length_a   1.000
_cell.length_b   1.000
_cell.length_c   1.000
_cell.angle_alpha   90.00
_cell.angle_beta   90.00
_cell.angle_gamma   90.00
#
_symmetry.space_group_name_H-M   'P 1'
#
loop_
_entity.id
_entity.type
_entity.pdbx_description
1 polymer ?
#
loop_
_entity_poly.entity_id
_entity_poly.type
_entity_poly.pdbx_seq_one_letter_code
_entity_poly.pdbx_strand_id
1 'polypeptide(L)'
;MEIRPIHTDADYKAALREVSAYFDNEPEPGTPDGDRFEILLTLVEAYEARHFPIDLPDPVEAIKFRMEQAGLTPKDLVPAIGRLNRVYEILARKRPLTLNMIWRLHERFGIPAESLIRPPRLSASDR
;
A
#
# COMPACT_ATOMS: atom_id res chain seq x y z
N MET A 1 -6.82 1.58 -35.08
CA MET A 1 -5.91 0.93 -34.17
C MET A 1 -6.68 0.05 -33.20
N GLU A 2 -6.31 -1.23 -33.13
CA GLU A 2 -7.04 -2.19 -32.33
C GLU A 2 -6.62 -2.15 -30.86
N ILE A 3 -7.60 -2.32 -29.99
CA ILE A 3 -7.34 -2.50 -28.58
C ILE A 3 -7.15 -3.98 -28.33
N ARG A 4 -6.02 -4.34 -27.73
CA ARG A 4 -5.69 -5.73 -27.43
C ARG A 4 -5.58 -5.96 -25.93
N PRO A 5 -5.91 -7.18 -25.48
CA PRO A 5 -5.65 -7.52 -24.08
C PRO A 5 -4.15 -7.41 -23.79
N ILE A 6 -3.84 -7.10 -22.55
CA ILE A 6 -2.45 -7.00 -22.09
C ILE A 6 -2.04 -8.37 -21.55
N HIS A 7 -1.13 -9.04 -22.27
CA HIS A 7 -0.64 -10.37 -21.89
C HIS A 7 0.81 -10.36 -21.43
N THR A 8 1.62 -9.44 -21.96
CA THR A 8 3.06 -9.40 -21.70
C THR A 8 3.47 -8.04 -21.14
N ASP A 9 4.67 -7.99 -20.58
CA ASP A 9 5.24 -6.73 -20.11
C ASP A 9 5.39 -5.72 -21.27
N ALA A 10 5.72 -6.20 -22.46
CA ALA A 10 5.81 -5.34 -23.65
C ALA A 10 4.46 -4.74 -24.00
N ASP A 11 3.38 -5.53 -23.93
CA ASP A 11 2.02 -5.05 -24.16
C ASP A 11 1.66 -3.99 -23.13
N TYR A 12 2.01 -4.23 -21.88
CA TYR A 12 1.75 -3.31 -20.77
C TYR A 12 2.45 -1.97 -21.00
N LYS A 13 3.73 -2.00 -21.36
CA LYS A 13 4.50 -0.77 -21.61
C LYS A 13 3.95 0.01 -22.81
N ALA A 14 3.51 -0.70 -23.85
CA ALA A 14 2.89 -0.05 -25.00
C ALA A 14 1.58 0.64 -24.61
N ALA A 15 0.75 -0.03 -23.80
CA ALA A 15 -0.50 0.54 -23.32
C ALA A 15 -0.24 1.77 -22.42
N LEU A 16 0.78 1.71 -21.57
CA LEU A 16 1.15 2.84 -20.72
C LEU A 16 1.56 4.06 -21.55
N ARG A 17 2.29 3.84 -22.64
CA ARG A 17 2.68 4.94 -23.52
C ARG A 17 1.46 5.63 -24.14
N GLU A 18 0.49 4.85 -24.60
CA GLU A 18 -0.75 5.43 -25.14
C GLU A 18 -1.54 6.18 -24.07
N VAL A 19 -1.70 5.58 -22.90
CA VAL A 19 -2.42 6.22 -21.79
C VAL A 19 -1.74 7.52 -21.39
N SER A 20 -0.40 7.52 -21.32
CA SER A 20 0.36 8.72 -20.97
C SER A 20 0.13 9.85 -21.97
N ALA A 21 0.06 9.52 -23.26
CA ALA A 21 -0.22 10.52 -24.29
C ALA A 21 -1.61 11.14 -24.10
N TYR A 22 -2.60 10.33 -23.70
CA TYR A 22 -3.94 10.85 -23.42
C TYR A 22 -3.99 11.71 -22.17
N PHE A 23 -3.17 11.43 -21.16
CA PHE A 23 -3.10 12.28 -19.97
C PHE A 23 -2.57 13.68 -20.30
N ASP A 24 -1.66 13.78 -21.27
CA ASP A 24 -1.14 15.06 -21.70
C ASP A 24 -2.18 15.89 -22.45
N ASN A 25 -3.12 15.22 -23.11
CA ASN A 25 -4.20 15.87 -23.85
C ASN A 25 -5.46 14.99 -23.72
N GLU A 26 -6.12 15.11 -22.58
CA GLU A 26 -7.23 14.24 -22.19
C GLU A 26 -8.41 14.38 -23.16
N PRO A 27 -8.86 13.27 -23.78
CA PRO A 27 -10.00 13.31 -24.70
C PRO A 27 -11.32 13.48 -23.96
N GLU A 28 -12.30 14.06 -24.64
CA GLU A 28 -13.63 14.23 -24.04
C GLU A 28 -14.36 12.89 -23.95
N PRO A 29 -15.09 12.66 -22.84
CA PRO A 29 -15.90 11.45 -22.69
C PRO A 29 -16.94 11.35 -23.82
N GLY A 30 -17.19 10.12 -24.24
CA GLY A 30 -18.18 9.85 -25.30
C GLY A 30 -17.67 10.01 -26.72
N THR A 31 -16.41 10.45 -26.89
CA THR A 31 -15.78 10.48 -28.21
C THR A 31 -15.07 9.15 -28.45
N PRO A 32 -14.75 8.80 -29.73
CA PRO A 32 -13.98 7.59 -29.98
C PRO A 32 -12.66 7.52 -29.21
N ASP A 33 -11.94 8.64 -29.13
CA ASP A 33 -10.70 8.70 -28.35
C ASP A 33 -10.95 8.57 -26.84
N GLY A 34 -12.04 9.18 -26.36
CA GLY A 34 -12.42 9.05 -24.96
C GLY A 34 -12.75 7.62 -24.56
N ASP A 35 -13.48 6.92 -25.43
CA ASP A 35 -13.82 5.51 -25.23
C ASP A 35 -12.56 4.65 -25.24
N ARG A 36 -11.65 4.92 -26.15
CA ARG A 36 -10.39 4.19 -26.24
C ARG A 36 -9.55 4.39 -24.99
N PHE A 37 -9.45 5.63 -24.51
CA PHE A 37 -8.74 5.96 -23.29
C PHE A 37 -9.31 5.19 -22.10
N GLU A 38 -10.63 5.20 -21.96
CA GLU A 38 -11.31 4.52 -20.87
C GLU A 38 -11.07 3.01 -20.88
N ILE A 39 -11.14 2.38 -22.05
CA ILE A 39 -10.89 0.95 -22.19
C ILE A 39 -9.42 0.62 -21.89
N LEU A 40 -8.48 1.40 -22.41
CA LEU A 40 -7.06 1.17 -22.17
C LEU A 40 -6.75 1.32 -20.67
N LEU A 41 -7.32 2.31 -20.03
CA LEU A 41 -7.13 2.52 -18.60
C LEU A 41 -7.63 1.31 -17.81
N THR A 42 -8.79 0.78 -18.16
CA THR A 42 -9.36 -0.40 -17.52
C THR A 42 -8.44 -1.61 -17.69
N LEU A 43 -7.89 -1.82 -18.88
CA LEU A 43 -6.98 -2.94 -19.16
C LEU A 43 -5.67 -2.79 -18.37
N VAL A 44 -5.12 -1.59 -18.31
CA VAL A 44 -3.91 -1.30 -17.56
C VAL A 44 -4.13 -1.58 -16.06
N GLU A 45 -5.23 -1.07 -15.52
CA GLU A 45 -5.57 -1.30 -14.11
C GLU A 45 -5.73 -2.77 -13.78
N ALA A 46 -6.41 -3.53 -14.67
CA ALA A 46 -6.60 -4.96 -14.47
C ALA A 46 -5.27 -5.73 -14.49
N TYR A 47 -4.37 -5.35 -15.38
CA TYR A 47 -3.05 -5.96 -15.45
C TYR A 47 -2.23 -5.65 -14.20
N GLU A 48 -2.24 -4.39 -13.78
CA GLU A 48 -1.52 -3.96 -12.58
C GLU A 48 -2.03 -4.66 -11.32
N ALA A 49 -3.33 -4.85 -11.21
CA ALA A 49 -3.92 -5.54 -10.06
C ALA A 49 -3.44 -6.99 -9.95
N ARG A 50 -3.15 -7.63 -11.08
CA ARG A 50 -2.66 -9.02 -11.08
C ARG A 50 -1.16 -9.13 -10.90
N HIS A 51 -0.39 -8.21 -11.45
CA HIS A 51 1.08 -8.30 -11.48
C HIS A 51 1.77 -7.39 -10.47
N PHE A 52 1.11 -6.33 -10.05
CA PHE A 52 1.65 -5.37 -9.08
C PHE A 52 0.58 -5.09 -8.04
N PRO A 53 0.20 -6.12 -7.25
CA PRO A 53 -0.83 -5.89 -6.23
C PRO A 53 -0.37 -4.79 -5.28
N ILE A 54 -1.30 -3.91 -4.93
CA ILE A 54 -1.02 -2.88 -3.94
C ILE A 54 -0.87 -3.59 -2.60
N ASP A 55 0.36 -3.69 -2.13
CA ASP A 55 0.60 -4.20 -0.79
C ASP A 55 0.23 -3.11 0.19
N LEU A 56 -0.71 -3.44 1.08
CA LEU A 56 -0.96 -2.57 2.21
C LEU A 56 0.32 -2.50 3.04
N PRO A 57 0.63 -1.35 3.64
CA PRO A 57 1.81 -1.28 4.50
C PRO A 57 1.73 -2.34 5.58
N ASP A 58 2.88 -2.93 5.94
CA ASP A 58 2.88 -3.90 7.02
C ASP A 58 2.62 -3.19 8.36
N PRO A 59 2.39 -3.94 9.44
CA PRO A 59 2.05 -3.31 10.73
C PRO A 59 3.06 -2.26 11.20
N VAL A 60 4.35 -2.51 11.01
CA VAL A 60 5.40 -1.59 11.45
C VAL A 60 5.36 -0.31 10.62
N GLU A 61 5.19 -0.42 9.30
CA GLU A 61 5.08 0.76 8.44
C GLU A 61 3.83 1.57 8.79
N ALA A 62 2.71 0.88 9.08
CA ALA A 62 1.47 1.56 9.48
C ALA A 62 1.67 2.33 10.79
N ILE A 63 2.37 1.75 11.75
CA ILE A 63 2.67 2.42 13.02
C ILE A 63 3.56 3.64 12.79
N LYS A 64 4.64 3.46 12.03
CA LYS A 64 5.58 4.56 11.74
C LYS A 64 4.90 5.71 11.01
N PHE A 65 4.03 5.38 10.07
CA PHE A 65 3.28 6.39 9.34
C PHE A 65 2.40 7.22 10.29
N ARG A 66 1.69 6.55 11.20
CA ARG A 66 0.87 7.25 12.19
C ARG A 66 1.71 8.10 13.14
N MET A 67 2.86 7.57 13.55
CA MET A 67 3.79 8.34 14.39
C MET A 67 4.21 9.63 13.71
N GLU A 68 4.55 9.55 12.44
CA GLU A 68 4.95 10.71 11.66
C GLU A 68 3.82 11.71 11.52
N GLN A 69 2.61 11.24 11.18
CA GLN A 69 1.45 12.11 11.02
C GLN A 69 1.05 12.83 12.30
N ALA A 70 1.12 12.14 13.43
CA ALA A 70 0.67 12.68 14.72
C ALA A 70 1.80 13.25 15.58
N GLY A 71 3.03 13.22 15.09
CA GLY A 71 4.17 13.71 15.84
C GLY A 71 4.49 12.87 17.07
N LEU A 72 4.27 11.57 16.99
CA LEU A 72 4.49 10.66 18.11
C LEU A 72 5.93 10.16 18.16
N THR A 73 6.42 9.96 19.38
CA THR A 73 7.72 9.34 19.64
C THR A 73 7.53 7.91 20.12
N PRO A 74 8.59 7.08 20.17
CA PRO A 74 8.43 5.72 20.72
C PRO A 74 7.86 5.68 22.12
N LYS A 75 8.14 6.68 22.95
CA LYS A 75 7.56 6.77 24.31
C LYS A 75 6.04 6.85 24.28
N ASP A 76 5.49 7.50 23.27
CA ASP A 76 4.04 7.66 23.15
C ASP A 76 3.34 6.32 22.88
N LEU A 77 4.06 5.33 22.40
CA LEU A 77 3.53 4.00 22.14
C LEU A 77 3.55 3.09 23.37
N VAL A 78 4.21 3.48 24.44
CA VAL A 78 4.32 2.65 25.65
C VAL A 78 2.94 2.23 26.17
N PRO A 79 1.93 3.10 26.28
CA PRO A 79 0.62 2.66 26.77
C PRO A 79 -0.05 1.61 25.88
N ALA A 80 0.30 1.54 24.61
CA ALA A 80 -0.30 0.58 23.68
C ALA A 80 0.52 -0.71 23.56
N ILE A 81 1.82 -0.62 23.67
CA ILE A 81 2.71 -1.75 23.38
C ILE A 81 3.33 -2.34 24.65
N GLY A 82 3.78 -1.50 25.57
CA GLY A 82 4.46 -1.94 26.77
C GLY A 82 5.76 -1.18 26.97
N ARG A 83 6.71 -1.77 27.68
CA ARG A 83 7.98 -1.12 28.00
C ARG A 83 8.67 -0.57 26.76
N LEU A 84 9.42 0.50 26.92
CA LEU A 84 10.08 1.20 25.83
C LEU A 84 10.97 0.30 25.00
N ASN A 85 11.70 -0.63 25.64
CA ASN A 85 12.53 -1.57 24.88
C ASN A 85 11.69 -2.49 23.97
N ARG A 86 10.47 -2.84 24.41
CA ARG A 86 9.56 -3.62 23.59
C ARG A 86 9.08 -2.80 22.38
N VAL A 87 8.83 -1.51 22.57
CA VAL A 87 8.47 -0.61 21.49
C VAL A 87 9.58 -0.61 20.43
N TYR A 88 10.83 -0.46 20.86
CA TYR A 88 11.95 -0.46 19.93
C TYR A 88 12.10 -1.81 19.21
N GLU A 89 11.88 -2.91 19.91
CA GLU A 89 11.95 -4.25 19.29
C GLU A 89 10.90 -4.41 18.19
N ILE A 90 9.70 -3.93 18.43
CA ILE A 90 8.62 -4.01 17.43
C ILE A 90 8.92 -3.11 16.25
N LEU A 91 9.36 -1.87 16.48
CA LEU A 91 9.69 -0.94 15.40
C LEU A 91 10.90 -1.40 14.60
N ALA A 92 11.80 -2.18 15.21
CA ALA A 92 12.95 -2.77 14.53
C ALA A 92 12.64 -4.11 13.86
N ARG A 93 11.39 -4.53 13.89
CA ARG A 93 10.90 -5.78 13.28
C ARG A 93 11.50 -7.04 13.93
N LYS A 94 11.80 -6.95 15.22
CA LYS A 94 12.36 -8.08 15.98
C LYS A 94 11.30 -8.85 16.74
N ARG A 95 10.10 -8.31 16.86
CA ARG A 95 8.97 -8.98 17.49
C ARG A 95 7.68 -8.69 16.76
N PRO A 96 6.77 -9.66 16.66
CA PRO A 96 5.43 -9.41 16.13
C PRO A 96 4.55 -8.73 17.19
N LEU A 97 3.49 -8.10 16.72
CA LEU A 97 2.49 -7.52 17.61
C LEU A 97 1.62 -8.62 18.21
N THR A 98 1.27 -8.47 19.49
CA THR A 98 0.25 -9.32 20.09
C THR A 98 -1.13 -8.77 19.77
N LEU A 99 -2.17 -9.58 19.93
CA LEU A 99 -3.53 -9.15 19.70
C LEU A 99 -3.91 -7.95 20.57
N ASN A 100 -3.48 -7.94 21.84
CA ASN A 100 -3.73 -6.83 22.73
C ASN A 100 -3.07 -5.53 22.25
N MET A 101 -1.85 -5.63 21.73
CA MET A 101 -1.18 -4.47 21.15
C MET A 101 -1.92 -3.93 19.95
N ILE A 102 -2.37 -4.82 19.06
CA ILE A 102 -3.15 -4.46 17.88
C ILE A 102 -4.41 -3.69 18.31
N TRP A 103 -5.12 -4.22 19.30
CA TRP A 103 -6.33 -3.59 19.80
C TRP A 103 -6.05 -2.19 20.34
N ARG A 104 -5.02 -2.05 21.17
CA ARG A 104 -4.68 -0.77 21.79
C ARG A 104 -4.20 0.25 20.76
N LEU A 105 -3.41 -0.18 19.79
CA LEU A 105 -2.95 0.70 18.71
C LEU A 105 -4.13 1.21 17.88
N HIS A 106 -5.07 0.32 17.59
CA HIS A 106 -6.28 0.70 16.88
C HIS A 106 -7.13 1.68 17.68
N GLU A 107 -7.37 1.38 18.95
CA GLU A 107 -8.21 2.20 19.82
C GLU A 107 -7.60 3.57 20.11
N ARG A 108 -6.31 3.61 20.46
CA ARG A 108 -5.66 4.83 20.89
C ARG A 108 -5.22 5.75 19.76
N PHE A 109 -4.79 5.18 18.68
CA PHE A 109 -4.16 5.97 17.60
C PHE A 109 -4.94 5.92 16.29
N GLY A 110 -6.06 5.21 16.25
CA GLY A 110 -6.88 5.14 15.05
C GLY A 110 -6.21 4.44 13.88
N ILE A 111 -5.22 3.58 14.14
CA ILE A 111 -4.59 2.81 13.07
C ILE A 111 -5.57 1.74 12.61
N PRO A 112 -5.84 1.60 11.29
CA PRO A 112 -6.78 0.58 10.84
C PRO A 112 -6.36 -0.82 11.29
N ALA A 113 -7.28 -1.57 11.87
CA ALA A 113 -7.00 -2.92 12.36
C ALA A 113 -6.48 -3.82 11.24
N GLU A 114 -7.00 -3.65 10.04
CA GLU A 114 -6.57 -4.40 8.86
C GLU A 114 -5.08 -4.28 8.59
N SER A 115 -4.51 -3.11 8.87
CA SER A 115 -3.08 -2.89 8.70
C SER A 115 -2.24 -3.56 9.78
N LEU A 116 -2.83 -3.83 10.94
CA LEU A 116 -2.13 -4.35 12.11
C LEU A 116 -2.22 -5.87 12.25
N ILE A 117 -3.26 -6.49 11.69
CA ILE A 117 -3.46 -7.94 11.84
C ILE A 117 -2.61 -8.78 10.89
N ARG A 118 -1.93 -8.16 9.95
CA ARG A 118 -1.05 -8.86 9.02
C ARG A 118 0.23 -9.30 9.74
N PRO A 119 0.81 -10.45 9.35
CA PRO A 119 2.12 -10.80 9.89
C PRO A 119 3.13 -9.72 9.47
N PRO A 120 3.92 -9.18 10.40
CA PRO A 120 4.94 -8.20 10.04
C PRO A 120 6.09 -8.89 9.32
N ARG A 121 6.82 -8.12 8.50
CA ARG A 121 8.08 -8.59 7.95
C ARG A 121 9.12 -8.51 9.05
N LEU A 122 9.55 -9.67 9.55
CA LEU A 122 10.57 -9.69 10.59
C LEU A 122 11.95 -9.55 9.96
N SER A 123 12.89 -9.05 10.75
CA SER A 123 14.26 -8.92 10.27
C SER A 123 14.90 -10.30 10.15
N ALA A 124 15.87 -10.45 9.22
CA ALA A 124 16.52 -11.74 8.98
C ALA A 124 17.26 -12.26 10.21
N SER A 125 17.63 -11.39 11.12
CA SER A 125 18.34 -11.76 12.34
C SER A 125 17.44 -12.41 13.39
N ASP A 126 16.13 -12.48 13.16
CA ASP A 126 15.16 -13.00 14.13
C ASP A 126 14.78 -14.45 13.88
N ARG A 127 15.48 -15.13 13.05
CA ARG A 127 15.23 -16.55 12.79
C ARG A 127 15.89 -17.45 13.81
#